data_afa71dba779726079eafccb42f1cfabb
#
_entry.id   afa71dba779726079eafccb42f1cfabb
#
_cell.length_a   1.000
_cell.length_b   1.000
_cell.length_c   1.000
_cell.angle_alpha   90.00
_cell.angle_beta   90.00
_cell.angle_gamma   90.00
#
_symmetry.space_group_name_H-M   'P 1'
#
loop_
_entity.id
_entity.type
_entity.pdbx_description
1 polymer ?
#
loop_
_entity_poly.entity_id
_entity_poly.type
_entity_poly.pdbx_seq_one_letter_code
_entity_poly.pdbx_strand_id
1 'polypeptide(L)'
;MRLPDFFGVPRSIRFIIVVSFTAVSVSITALLGVGLYRIFARHTEQLLTESSAQLLHRVSENLGDYLRNMRSLSDAVYYASIKSKDFAKENTNREMELLYEANRDDLISLALYRRDGTLLGAAPVAVEKQDTDVRQQSWFRSAAAKVENLHFSTPHVQDLFDDPSYRYHWVISLSRAVELNEGGQSSEGILLVDMNYKSVADMLDDVNQDSAGRYVYLCDSRGELIYHPRRMQIDAGLVAENSVVAAGYADGAHSEIFQGERREVVVETVSYTGWKLVSVIPGTYFALGLLNVRQLALGLVLFTAAALALVNRLAATQVSKPLVRLNESIRKLELGQETQVYIGGSAEVRHLGRTLRSYVKEIQLLMRDIVREQEEKRKSELDALQSQINPHFLY
;
A
#
# COMPACT_ATOMS: atom_id res chain seq x y z
N MET A 1 -37.90 -18.30 -7.96
CA MET A 1 -37.55 -18.07 -6.55
C MET A 1 -38.47 -16.94 -6.07
N ARG A 2 -39.60 -17.25 -5.39
CA ARG A 2 -40.53 -16.25 -4.89
C ARG A 2 -39.89 -15.56 -3.69
N LEU A 3 -39.78 -14.24 -3.74
CA LEU A 3 -39.41 -13.42 -2.58
C LEU A 3 -40.41 -13.66 -1.47
N PRO A 4 -40.03 -13.89 -0.21
CA PRO A 4 -40.97 -14.11 0.87
C PRO A 4 -41.83 -12.83 1.07
N ASP A 5 -43.14 -13.01 1.26
CA ASP A 5 -44.10 -11.98 1.56
C ASP A 5 -43.78 -11.27 2.89
N PHE A 6 -42.79 -10.37 2.83
CA PHE A 6 -42.42 -9.52 3.98
C PHE A 6 -43.42 -8.38 4.26
N PHE A 7 -44.50 -8.29 3.46
CA PHE A 7 -45.45 -7.17 3.48
C PHE A 7 -46.83 -7.51 4.03
N GLY A 8 -47.05 -8.71 4.58
CA GLY A 8 -48.37 -9.19 4.99
C GLY A 8 -48.97 -8.63 6.31
N VAL A 9 -48.28 -7.78 7.05
CA VAL A 9 -48.85 -7.13 8.27
C VAL A 9 -48.96 -5.64 8.01
N PRO A 10 -50.13 -4.99 8.28
CA PRO A 10 -50.32 -3.55 8.09
C PRO A 10 -49.37 -2.77 9.01
N ARG A 11 -48.19 -2.42 8.45
CA ARG A 11 -47.18 -1.66 9.17
C ARG A 11 -47.52 -0.18 9.15
N SER A 12 -47.30 0.51 10.27
CA SER A 12 -47.45 1.96 10.35
C SER A 12 -46.63 2.66 9.27
N ILE A 13 -47.21 3.67 8.61
CA ILE A 13 -46.54 4.55 7.64
C ILE A 13 -45.17 5.03 8.19
N ARG A 14 -45.11 5.33 9.49
CA ARG A 14 -43.90 5.70 10.20
C ARG A 14 -42.81 4.63 10.07
N PHE A 15 -43.18 3.36 10.25
CA PHE A 15 -42.21 2.24 10.16
C PHE A 15 -41.65 2.13 8.74
N ILE A 16 -42.50 2.21 7.72
CA ILE A 16 -42.13 2.11 6.30
C ILE A 16 -41.16 3.26 5.95
N ILE A 17 -41.50 4.51 6.30
CA ILE A 17 -40.62 5.67 6.02
C ILE A 17 -39.27 5.51 6.70
N VAL A 18 -39.25 5.22 8.02
CA VAL A 18 -37.98 5.08 8.76
C VAL A 18 -37.13 4.00 8.18
N VAL A 19 -37.66 2.80 7.93
CA VAL A 19 -36.90 1.65 7.42
C VAL A 19 -36.38 1.92 6.00
N SER A 20 -37.25 2.43 5.11
CA SER A 20 -36.85 2.68 3.71
C SER A 20 -35.74 3.74 3.62
N PHE A 21 -35.91 4.89 4.26
CA PHE A 21 -34.92 5.96 4.24
C PHE A 21 -33.60 5.54 4.94
N THR A 22 -33.69 4.84 6.07
CA THR A 22 -32.52 4.34 6.77
C THR A 22 -31.78 3.31 5.93
N ALA A 23 -32.50 2.35 5.32
CA ALA A 23 -31.89 1.34 4.46
C ALA A 23 -31.15 1.97 3.26
N VAL A 24 -31.79 2.92 2.56
CA VAL A 24 -31.18 3.64 1.44
C VAL A 24 -29.96 4.44 1.90
N SER A 25 -30.09 5.21 2.99
CA SER A 25 -28.99 6.02 3.52
C SER A 25 -27.78 5.16 3.93
N VAL A 26 -28.01 4.05 4.65
CA VAL A 26 -26.94 3.12 5.06
C VAL A 26 -26.30 2.48 3.84
N SER A 27 -27.09 2.07 2.84
CA SER A 27 -26.54 1.47 1.61
C SER A 27 -25.65 2.44 0.85
N ILE A 28 -26.07 3.69 0.68
CA ILE A 28 -25.27 4.74 0.01
C ILE A 28 -23.98 5.01 0.79
N THR A 29 -24.09 5.17 2.12
CA THR A 29 -22.91 5.44 2.97
C THR A 29 -21.91 4.29 2.94
N ALA A 30 -22.38 3.05 2.98
CA ALA A 30 -21.52 1.86 2.89
C ALA A 30 -20.83 1.79 1.52
N LEU A 31 -21.55 2.06 0.43
CA LEU A 31 -20.99 2.04 -0.93
C LEU A 31 -19.93 3.12 -1.12
N LEU A 32 -20.18 4.33 -0.63
CA LEU A 32 -19.19 5.43 -0.64
C LEU A 32 -17.97 5.09 0.21
N GLY A 33 -18.18 4.52 1.41
CA GLY A 33 -17.08 4.12 2.30
C GLY A 33 -16.16 3.07 1.66
N VAL A 34 -16.74 2.04 1.02
CA VAL A 34 -15.97 1.02 0.28
C VAL A 34 -15.24 1.63 -0.92
N GLY A 35 -15.90 2.53 -1.65
CA GLY A 35 -15.30 3.24 -2.79
C GLY A 35 -14.09 4.06 -2.39
N LEU A 36 -14.23 4.91 -1.38
CA LEU A 36 -13.16 5.75 -0.85
C LEU A 36 -12.00 4.92 -0.30
N TYR A 37 -12.29 3.85 0.45
CA TYR A 37 -11.26 2.94 0.94
C TYR A 37 -10.44 2.32 -0.20
N ARG A 38 -11.09 1.85 -1.27
CA ARG A 38 -10.40 1.28 -2.44
C ARG A 38 -9.51 2.30 -3.16
N ILE A 39 -10.00 3.53 -3.32
CA ILE A 39 -9.22 4.62 -3.93
C ILE A 39 -8.00 4.93 -3.07
N PHE A 40 -8.19 5.08 -1.76
CA PHE A 40 -7.11 5.37 -0.83
C PHE A 40 -6.06 4.24 -0.80
N ALA A 41 -6.49 2.97 -0.75
CA ALA A 41 -5.58 1.82 -0.75
C ALA A 41 -4.70 1.79 -2.01
N ARG A 42 -5.29 1.99 -3.20
CA ARG A 42 -4.55 2.05 -4.47
C ARG A 42 -3.56 3.22 -4.51
N HIS A 43 -3.98 4.38 -4.06
CA HIS A 43 -3.11 5.56 -4.04
C HIS A 43 -1.93 5.39 -3.09
N THR A 44 -2.14 4.77 -1.92
CA THR A 44 -1.06 4.44 -0.99
C THR A 44 -0.07 3.44 -1.59
N GLU A 45 -0.55 2.40 -2.28
CA GLU A 45 0.29 1.43 -2.98
C GLU A 45 1.16 2.12 -4.04
N GLN A 46 0.59 3.00 -4.85
CA GLN A 46 1.32 3.78 -5.85
C GLN A 46 2.39 4.69 -5.23
N LEU A 47 2.04 5.46 -4.20
CA LEU A 47 2.99 6.34 -3.52
C LEU A 47 4.16 5.59 -2.90
N LEU A 48 3.93 4.42 -2.30
CA LEU A 48 5.00 3.59 -1.73
C LEU A 48 5.91 3.03 -2.82
N THR A 49 5.34 2.60 -3.93
CA THR A 49 6.08 2.10 -5.09
C THR A 49 6.95 3.20 -5.72
N GLU A 50 6.39 4.39 -5.94
CA GLU A 50 7.11 5.55 -6.46
C GLU A 50 8.22 6.01 -5.49
N SER A 51 7.93 6.07 -4.19
CA SER A 51 8.94 6.37 -3.16
C SER A 51 10.06 5.35 -3.13
N SER A 52 9.75 4.06 -3.33
CA SER A 52 10.76 3.00 -3.41
C SER A 52 11.62 3.13 -4.68
N ALA A 53 11.02 3.44 -5.83
CA ALA A 53 11.75 3.66 -7.06
C ALA A 53 12.72 4.85 -6.94
N GLN A 54 12.27 5.98 -6.37
CA GLN A 54 13.14 7.14 -6.13
C GLN A 54 14.28 6.85 -5.14
N LEU A 55 14.01 6.01 -4.14
CA LEU A 55 15.02 5.56 -3.20
C LEU A 55 16.07 4.69 -3.89
N LEU A 56 15.64 3.67 -4.65
CA LEU A 56 16.54 2.79 -5.40
C LEU A 56 17.37 3.58 -6.39
N HIS A 57 16.79 4.54 -7.08
CA HIS A 57 17.52 5.38 -8.02
C HIS A 57 18.67 6.13 -7.35
N ARG A 58 18.45 6.76 -6.20
CA ARG A 58 19.51 7.43 -5.43
C ARG A 58 20.58 6.45 -4.95
N VAL A 59 20.19 5.28 -4.46
CA VAL A 59 21.15 4.25 -4.04
C VAL A 59 21.94 3.72 -5.23
N SER A 60 21.30 3.50 -6.38
CA SER A 60 21.93 3.08 -7.62
C SER A 60 22.96 4.09 -8.12
N GLU A 61 22.64 5.40 -8.05
CA GLU A 61 23.58 6.46 -8.39
C GLU A 61 24.81 6.45 -7.45
N ASN A 62 24.57 6.42 -6.12
CA ASN A 62 25.67 6.38 -5.13
C ASN A 62 26.58 5.16 -5.32
N LEU A 63 25.98 3.99 -5.52
CA LEU A 63 26.71 2.76 -5.78
C LEU A 63 27.45 2.83 -7.13
N GLY A 64 26.82 3.40 -8.14
CA GLY A 64 27.44 3.65 -9.44
C GLY A 64 28.64 4.59 -9.34
N ASP A 65 28.56 5.64 -8.51
CA ASP A 65 29.68 6.55 -8.25
C ASP A 65 30.84 5.83 -7.54
N TYR A 66 30.51 5.03 -6.53
CA TYR A 66 31.51 4.21 -5.84
C TYR A 66 32.24 3.26 -6.80
N LEU A 67 31.53 2.53 -7.64
CA LEU A 67 32.08 1.64 -8.64
C LEU A 67 32.90 2.38 -9.71
N ARG A 68 32.48 3.59 -10.12
CA ARG A 68 33.28 4.46 -11.03
C ARG A 68 34.55 4.91 -10.40
N ASN A 69 34.56 5.26 -9.11
CA ASN A 69 35.77 5.64 -8.38
C ASN A 69 36.74 4.47 -8.33
N MET A 70 36.29 3.25 -8.07
CA MET A 70 37.12 2.04 -8.06
C MET A 70 37.73 1.74 -9.44
N ARG A 71 36.95 1.91 -10.51
CA ARG A 71 37.42 1.83 -11.87
C ARG A 71 38.51 2.86 -12.14
N SER A 72 38.30 4.12 -11.76
CA SER A 72 39.27 5.20 -11.94
C SER A 72 40.55 4.92 -11.18
N LEU A 73 40.46 4.34 -9.98
CA LEU A 73 41.61 3.90 -9.22
C LEU A 73 42.38 2.75 -9.92
N SER A 74 41.66 1.73 -10.41
CA SER A 74 42.25 0.66 -11.21
C SER A 74 43.00 1.21 -12.45
N ASP A 75 42.38 2.21 -13.11
CA ASP A 75 43.03 2.89 -14.24
C ASP A 75 44.28 3.69 -13.79
N ALA A 76 44.20 4.39 -12.65
CA ALA A 76 45.34 5.11 -12.09
C ALA A 76 46.51 4.16 -11.73
N VAL A 77 46.22 3.03 -11.08
CA VAL A 77 47.22 1.99 -10.80
C VAL A 77 47.88 1.49 -12.09
N TYR A 78 47.08 1.19 -13.11
CA TYR A 78 47.61 0.71 -14.39
C TYR A 78 48.52 1.74 -15.07
N TYR A 79 48.06 2.98 -15.25
CA TYR A 79 48.80 4.00 -15.98
C TYR A 79 49.99 4.57 -15.21
N ALA A 80 49.87 4.75 -13.88
CA ALA A 80 50.94 5.32 -13.06
C ALA A 80 52.00 4.29 -12.61
N SER A 81 51.58 3.05 -12.37
CA SER A 81 52.42 2.06 -11.68
C SER A 81 52.78 0.86 -12.55
N ILE A 82 52.05 0.58 -13.65
CA ILE A 82 52.26 -0.66 -14.41
C ILE A 82 52.76 -0.36 -15.82
N LYS A 83 52.07 0.45 -16.61
CA LYS A 83 52.30 0.61 -18.05
C LYS A 83 53.67 1.10 -18.42
N SER A 84 54.30 1.95 -17.59
CA SER A 84 55.61 2.57 -17.87
C SER A 84 56.82 1.79 -17.32
N LYS A 85 56.56 0.69 -16.57
CA LYS A 85 57.63 -0.05 -15.88
C LYS A 85 58.09 -1.27 -16.64
N ASP A 86 59.40 -1.57 -16.49
CA ASP A 86 60.02 -2.82 -16.94
C ASP A 86 60.15 -3.78 -15.75
N PHE A 87 59.22 -4.74 -15.65
CA PHE A 87 59.15 -5.72 -14.54
C PHE A 87 60.34 -6.70 -14.51
N ALA A 88 61.23 -6.67 -15.51
CA ALA A 88 62.50 -7.38 -15.42
C ALA A 88 63.53 -6.67 -14.51
N LYS A 89 63.31 -5.35 -14.22
CA LYS A 89 64.28 -4.53 -13.48
C LYS A 89 63.70 -3.76 -12.30
N GLU A 90 62.37 -3.49 -12.33
CA GLU A 90 61.68 -2.61 -11.40
C GLU A 90 60.53 -3.34 -10.73
N ASN A 91 60.19 -2.90 -9.52
CA ASN A 91 58.95 -3.31 -8.86
C ASN A 91 57.99 -2.12 -8.76
N THR A 92 56.71 -2.39 -8.46
CA THR A 92 55.63 -1.39 -8.40
C THR A 92 55.12 -1.16 -6.97
N ASN A 93 55.70 -1.79 -5.95
CA ASN A 93 55.18 -1.78 -4.59
C ASN A 93 55.01 -0.37 -4.02
N ARG A 94 56.01 0.50 -4.27
CA ARG A 94 55.99 1.86 -3.71
C ARG A 94 54.86 2.72 -4.26
N GLU A 95 54.58 2.67 -5.54
CA GLU A 95 53.52 3.43 -6.20
C GLU A 95 52.14 2.87 -5.85
N MET A 96 52.03 1.54 -5.78
CA MET A 96 50.81 0.87 -5.32
C MET A 96 50.53 1.20 -3.87
N GLU A 97 51.52 1.24 -2.99
CA GLU A 97 51.41 1.62 -1.58
C GLU A 97 50.88 3.05 -1.42
N LEU A 98 51.42 4.01 -2.20
CA LEU A 98 50.94 5.39 -2.18
C LEU A 98 49.49 5.51 -2.62
N LEU A 99 49.07 4.78 -3.65
CA LEU A 99 47.69 4.76 -4.11
C LEU A 99 46.76 4.06 -3.12
N TYR A 100 47.23 3.00 -2.47
CA TYR A 100 46.51 2.32 -1.41
C TYR A 100 46.30 3.25 -0.21
N GLU A 101 47.35 3.88 0.32
CA GLU A 101 47.26 4.78 1.47
C GLU A 101 46.33 5.99 1.21
N ALA A 102 46.31 6.48 -0.04
CA ALA A 102 45.42 7.57 -0.42
C ALA A 102 43.92 7.15 -0.47
N ASN A 103 43.61 5.85 -0.53
CA ASN A 103 42.25 5.32 -0.68
C ASN A 103 41.96 4.19 0.34
N ARG A 104 42.67 4.12 1.44
CA ARG A 104 42.63 3.01 2.41
C ARG A 104 41.26 2.79 3.08
N ASP A 105 40.37 3.79 3.05
CA ASP A 105 39.04 3.66 3.62
C ASP A 105 38.14 2.77 2.75
N ASP A 106 38.34 2.80 1.44
CA ASP A 106 37.61 2.03 0.45
C ASP A 106 38.31 0.78 -0.05
N LEU A 107 39.62 0.68 0.17
CA LEU A 107 40.46 -0.42 -0.29
C LEU A 107 40.90 -1.33 0.83
N ILE A 108 40.90 -2.63 0.56
CA ILE A 108 41.56 -3.64 1.41
C ILE A 108 42.91 -4.03 0.86
N SER A 109 43.02 -4.28 -0.47
CA SER A 109 44.31 -4.59 -1.10
C SER A 109 44.33 -4.24 -2.58
N LEU A 110 45.57 -4.07 -3.09
CA LEU A 110 45.91 -4.04 -4.50
C LEU A 110 46.92 -5.15 -4.76
N ALA A 111 46.75 -5.92 -5.84
CA ALA A 111 47.70 -6.94 -6.22
C ALA A 111 47.88 -7.02 -7.75
N LEU A 112 49.10 -7.25 -8.18
CA LEU A 112 49.43 -7.46 -9.58
C LEU A 112 50.05 -8.82 -9.75
N TYR A 113 49.46 -9.64 -10.60
CA TYR A 113 49.92 -10.99 -10.91
C TYR A 113 50.32 -11.12 -12.36
N ARG A 114 51.30 -11.99 -12.63
CA ARG A 114 51.49 -12.53 -13.97
C ARG A 114 50.38 -13.50 -14.34
N ARG A 115 50.27 -13.82 -15.61
CA ARG A 115 49.30 -14.81 -16.09
C ARG A 115 49.55 -16.22 -15.54
N ASP A 116 50.79 -16.53 -15.14
CA ASP A 116 51.14 -17.80 -14.48
C ASP A 116 50.77 -17.87 -13.00
N GLY A 117 50.24 -16.76 -12.42
CA GLY A 117 49.87 -16.64 -11.02
C GLY A 117 50.97 -16.09 -10.12
N THR A 118 52.17 -15.72 -10.67
CA THR A 118 53.27 -15.14 -9.88
C THR A 118 52.90 -13.71 -9.44
N LEU A 119 52.99 -13.40 -8.15
CA LEU A 119 52.80 -12.07 -7.58
C LEU A 119 53.95 -11.14 -7.99
N LEU A 120 53.65 -10.02 -8.64
CA LEU A 120 54.62 -8.98 -9.03
C LEU A 120 54.68 -7.81 -8.05
N GLY A 121 53.59 -7.51 -7.40
CA GLY A 121 53.48 -6.44 -6.42
C GLY A 121 52.14 -6.49 -5.67
N ALA A 122 52.16 -6.01 -4.44
CA ALA A 122 50.97 -5.88 -3.62
C ALA A 122 51.06 -4.63 -2.74
N ALA A 123 49.91 -4.07 -2.41
CA ALA A 123 49.79 -2.99 -1.44
C ALA A 123 48.51 -3.25 -0.57
N PRO A 124 48.63 -3.17 0.77
CA PRO A 124 49.90 -3.05 1.50
C PRO A 124 50.80 -4.26 1.24
N VAL A 125 52.09 -4.08 1.43
CA VAL A 125 53.07 -5.15 1.19
C VAL A 125 52.81 -6.31 2.15
N ALA A 126 52.41 -7.44 1.60
CA ALA A 126 52.05 -8.63 2.38
C ALA A 126 52.66 -9.89 1.74
N VAL A 127 52.76 -10.95 2.54
CA VAL A 127 53.25 -12.26 2.09
C VAL A 127 52.05 -13.06 1.59
N GLU A 128 52.19 -13.59 0.37
CA GLU A 128 51.17 -14.47 -0.20
C GLU A 128 51.14 -15.81 0.54
N LYS A 129 49.94 -16.34 0.76
CA LYS A 129 49.76 -17.67 1.35
C LYS A 129 50.32 -18.75 0.44
N GLN A 130 51.14 -19.65 0.98
CA GLN A 130 51.81 -20.71 0.22
C GLN A 130 50.86 -21.74 -0.40
N ASP A 131 49.66 -21.92 0.16
CA ASP A 131 48.72 -22.95 -0.28
C ASP A 131 47.65 -22.43 -1.24
N THR A 132 47.68 -21.13 -1.64
CA THR A 132 46.63 -20.54 -2.48
C THR A 132 47.09 -20.46 -3.94
N ASP A 133 46.50 -21.28 -4.81
CA ASP A 133 46.66 -21.11 -6.26
C ASP A 133 45.66 -20.03 -6.77
N VAL A 134 46.12 -18.81 -6.96
CA VAL A 134 45.32 -17.65 -7.42
C VAL A 134 44.63 -17.90 -8.77
N ARG A 135 45.16 -18.81 -9.62
CA ARG A 135 44.63 -19.16 -10.93
C ARG A 135 43.28 -19.91 -10.81
N GLN A 136 43.00 -20.49 -9.66
CA GLN A 136 41.71 -21.17 -9.37
C GLN A 136 40.64 -20.19 -8.89
N GLN A 137 41.03 -18.99 -8.49
CA GLN A 137 40.09 -17.95 -8.03
C GLN A 137 39.19 -17.48 -9.18
N SER A 138 37.92 -17.20 -8.88
CA SER A 138 36.93 -16.79 -9.87
C SER A 138 37.29 -15.47 -10.56
N TRP A 139 37.77 -14.49 -9.78
CA TRP A 139 38.18 -13.19 -10.27
C TRP A 139 39.40 -13.30 -11.23
N PHE A 140 40.34 -14.19 -10.94
CA PHE A 140 41.49 -14.39 -11.81
C PHE A 140 41.09 -15.01 -13.15
N ARG A 141 40.27 -16.07 -13.11
CA ARG A 141 39.78 -16.75 -14.33
C ARG A 141 38.97 -15.81 -15.20
N SER A 142 38.08 -14.99 -14.58
CA SER A 142 37.30 -14.02 -15.31
C SER A 142 38.15 -12.97 -16.01
N ALA A 143 39.14 -12.39 -15.32
CA ALA A 143 40.07 -11.45 -15.92
C ALA A 143 40.91 -12.07 -17.03
N ALA A 144 41.41 -13.31 -16.84
CA ALA A 144 42.22 -14.02 -17.82
C ALA A 144 41.42 -14.42 -19.08
N ALA A 145 40.13 -14.62 -18.98
CA ALA A 145 39.23 -14.96 -20.10
C ALA A 145 38.96 -13.77 -21.03
N LYS A 146 39.23 -12.53 -20.62
CA LYS A 146 39.02 -11.29 -21.40
C LYS A 146 37.62 -11.12 -21.98
N VAL A 147 36.61 -11.69 -21.36
CA VAL A 147 35.22 -11.57 -21.83
C VAL A 147 34.75 -10.12 -21.67
N GLU A 148 35.22 -9.47 -20.59
CA GLU A 148 34.99 -8.06 -20.28
C GLU A 148 36.28 -7.41 -19.80
N ASN A 149 36.41 -6.08 -19.94
CA ASN A 149 37.62 -5.37 -19.49
C ASN A 149 37.73 -5.28 -17.97
N LEU A 150 36.58 -5.35 -17.25
CA LEU A 150 36.53 -5.22 -15.80
C LEU A 150 35.54 -6.26 -15.26
N HIS A 151 35.91 -6.98 -14.23
CA HIS A 151 35.11 -7.97 -13.56
C HIS A 151 34.93 -7.60 -12.11
N PHE A 152 33.69 -7.51 -11.65
CA PHE A 152 33.35 -7.36 -10.24
C PHE A 152 32.88 -8.72 -9.71
N SER A 153 33.52 -9.19 -8.63
CA SER A 153 33.12 -10.43 -7.96
C SER A 153 31.92 -10.20 -7.04
N THR A 154 31.26 -11.27 -6.65
CA THR A 154 30.39 -11.26 -5.47
C THR A 154 31.24 -11.14 -4.18
N PRO A 155 30.67 -10.71 -3.05
CA PRO A 155 31.39 -10.58 -1.79
C PRO A 155 31.97 -11.91 -1.33
N HIS A 156 33.25 -11.88 -0.96
CA HIS A 156 33.95 -13.04 -0.43
C HIS A 156 34.99 -12.59 0.61
N VAL A 157 35.49 -13.54 1.39
CA VAL A 157 36.56 -13.26 2.33
C VAL A 157 37.89 -13.20 1.58
N GLN A 158 38.65 -12.13 1.79
CA GLN A 158 40.00 -12.02 1.27
C GLN A 158 40.90 -13.07 1.92
N ASP A 159 41.44 -13.97 1.13
CA ASP A 159 42.24 -15.12 1.59
C ASP A 159 43.51 -15.33 0.80
N LEU A 160 44.11 -14.24 0.29
CA LEU A 160 45.32 -14.28 -0.53
C LEU A 160 46.61 -14.10 0.27
N PHE A 161 46.55 -13.36 1.38
CA PHE A 161 47.74 -12.95 2.13
C PHE A 161 47.77 -13.56 3.54
N ASP A 162 49.00 -13.89 4.00
CA ASP A 162 49.25 -14.42 5.35
C ASP A 162 49.60 -13.28 6.32
N ASP A 163 48.61 -12.39 6.53
CA ASP A 163 48.71 -11.28 7.48
C ASP A 163 47.48 -11.25 8.37
N PRO A 164 47.63 -11.17 9.70
CA PRO A 164 46.51 -11.04 10.63
C PRO A 164 45.62 -9.83 10.35
N SER A 165 46.17 -8.76 9.76
CA SER A 165 45.39 -7.53 9.41
C SER A 165 44.36 -7.78 8.32
N TYR A 166 44.56 -8.81 7.49
CA TYR A 166 43.60 -9.16 6.40
C TYR A 166 42.60 -10.25 6.78
N ARG A 167 42.78 -10.91 7.91
CA ARG A 167 41.90 -11.98 8.30
C ARG A 167 40.47 -11.46 8.49
N TYR A 168 39.56 -12.13 7.78
CA TYR A 168 38.09 -11.85 7.87
C TYR A 168 37.61 -10.54 7.22
N HIS A 169 38.42 -9.90 6.38
CA HIS A 169 37.90 -8.80 5.57
C HIS A 169 37.04 -9.34 4.43
N TRP A 170 35.80 -8.88 4.39
CA TRP A 170 34.91 -9.11 3.27
C TRP A 170 35.21 -8.09 2.18
N VAL A 171 35.44 -8.60 0.96
CA VAL A 171 35.80 -7.79 -0.21
C VAL A 171 34.87 -8.06 -1.39
N ILE A 172 34.77 -7.06 -2.26
CA ILE A 172 34.32 -7.20 -3.64
C ILE A 172 35.58 -6.93 -4.49
N SER A 173 35.98 -7.90 -5.30
CA SER A 173 37.19 -7.76 -6.12
C SER A 173 36.85 -7.21 -7.49
N LEU A 174 37.54 -6.13 -7.87
CA LEU A 174 37.63 -5.65 -9.23
C LEU A 174 38.88 -6.24 -9.85
N SER A 175 38.77 -7.05 -10.88
CA SER A 175 39.87 -7.65 -11.59
C SER A 175 39.87 -7.30 -13.08
N ARG A 176 41.08 -7.15 -13.65
CA ARG A 176 41.25 -6.88 -15.09
C ARG A 176 42.61 -7.42 -15.63
N ALA A 177 42.60 -7.80 -16.90
CA ALA A 177 43.82 -8.08 -17.62
C ALA A 177 44.56 -6.76 -17.93
N VAL A 178 45.86 -6.75 -17.74
CA VAL A 178 46.76 -5.63 -18.01
C VAL A 178 47.94 -6.07 -18.84
N GLU A 179 48.51 -5.15 -19.61
CA GLU A 179 49.73 -5.38 -20.37
C GLU A 179 50.96 -5.04 -19.51
N LEU A 180 51.90 -5.96 -19.44
CA LEU A 180 53.18 -5.84 -18.72
C LEU A 180 54.32 -5.74 -19.72
N ASN A 181 55.34 -4.95 -19.39
CA ASN A 181 56.63 -4.93 -20.14
C ASN A 181 57.72 -5.65 -19.34
N GLU A 182 58.32 -6.66 -19.93
CA GLU A 182 59.37 -7.46 -19.32
C GLU A 182 60.60 -7.51 -20.27
N GLY A 183 61.56 -6.61 -20.07
CA GLY A 183 62.75 -6.54 -20.87
C GLY A 183 62.52 -6.21 -22.35
N GLY A 184 61.47 -5.44 -22.66
CA GLY A 184 61.06 -5.09 -24.02
C GLY A 184 60.07 -6.07 -24.67
N GLN A 185 59.67 -7.14 -23.96
CA GLN A 185 58.59 -8.04 -24.40
C GLN A 185 57.32 -7.71 -23.69
N SER A 186 56.19 -7.72 -24.44
CA SER A 186 54.88 -7.56 -23.86
C SER A 186 54.38 -8.89 -23.34
N SER A 187 53.97 -8.93 -22.08
CA SER A 187 53.32 -10.07 -21.43
C SER A 187 51.98 -9.65 -20.81
N GLU A 188 51.18 -10.62 -20.41
CA GLU A 188 49.89 -10.35 -19.73
C GLU A 188 50.03 -10.50 -18.24
N GLY A 189 49.42 -9.54 -17.51
CA GLY A 189 49.18 -9.63 -16.07
C GLY A 189 47.72 -9.46 -15.72
N ILE A 190 47.44 -9.67 -14.46
CA ILE A 190 46.10 -9.46 -13.88
C ILE A 190 46.24 -8.51 -12.69
N LEU A 191 45.58 -7.36 -12.80
CA LEU A 191 45.46 -6.41 -11.71
C LEU A 191 44.19 -6.75 -10.91
N LEU A 192 44.34 -6.87 -9.60
CA LEU A 192 43.29 -7.07 -8.61
C LEU A 192 43.20 -5.83 -7.73
N VAL A 193 41.99 -5.37 -7.50
CA VAL A 193 41.64 -4.30 -6.58
C VAL A 193 40.55 -4.82 -5.65
N ASP A 194 40.89 -5.11 -4.41
CA ASP A 194 39.97 -5.58 -3.41
C ASP A 194 39.34 -4.41 -2.68
N MET A 195 38.03 -4.23 -2.91
CA MET A 195 37.24 -3.16 -2.34
C MET A 195 36.65 -3.58 -1.00
N ASN A 196 36.58 -2.65 -0.07
CA ASN A 196 35.94 -2.89 1.21
C ASN A 196 34.39 -3.11 1.03
N TYR A 197 33.94 -4.34 1.23
CA TYR A 197 32.51 -4.68 1.17
C TYR A 197 31.69 -3.85 2.15
N LYS A 198 32.26 -3.44 3.29
CA LYS A 198 31.59 -2.66 4.32
C LYS A 198 31.06 -1.35 3.76
N SER A 199 31.77 -0.67 2.85
CA SER A 199 31.28 0.58 2.23
C SER A 199 29.95 0.39 1.48
N VAL A 200 29.82 -0.76 0.78
CA VAL A 200 28.56 -1.11 0.09
C VAL A 200 27.47 -1.54 1.09
N ALA A 201 27.86 -2.29 2.11
CA ALA A 201 26.93 -2.74 3.14
C ALA A 201 26.35 -1.56 3.94
N ASP A 202 27.19 -0.62 4.39
CA ASP A 202 26.77 0.56 5.15
C ASP A 202 25.78 1.43 4.36
N MET A 203 25.99 1.64 3.05
CA MET A 203 25.04 2.36 2.17
C MET A 203 23.65 1.71 2.16
N LEU A 204 23.59 0.39 2.18
CA LEU A 204 22.34 -0.36 2.12
C LEU A 204 21.73 -0.56 3.51
N ASP A 205 22.54 -0.63 4.55
CA ASP A 205 22.09 -0.68 5.95
C ASP A 205 21.37 0.62 6.33
N ASP A 206 21.91 1.78 5.97
CA ASP A 206 21.28 3.09 6.22
C ASP A 206 19.88 3.16 5.59
N VAL A 207 19.72 2.65 4.39
CA VAL A 207 18.41 2.59 3.70
C VAL A 207 17.43 1.63 4.40
N ASN A 208 17.95 0.56 4.99
CA ASN A 208 17.12 -0.45 5.65
C ASN A 208 16.74 -0.08 7.10
N GLN A 209 17.50 0.79 7.78
CA GLN A 209 17.19 1.24 9.14
C GLN A 209 15.86 2.01 9.23
N ASP A 210 15.56 2.86 8.26
CA ASP A 210 14.35 3.70 8.24
C ASP A 210 13.10 2.98 7.68
N SER A 211 13.23 1.71 7.35
CA SER A 211 12.19 1.00 6.58
C SER A 211 11.27 0.18 7.48
N ALA A 212 10.15 0.72 7.89
CA ALA A 212 9.11 0.05 8.69
C ALA A 212 8.47 -1.18 7.98
N GLY A 213 9.28 -2.21 7.69
CA GLY A 213 8.84 -3.48 7.07
C GLY A 213 9.15 -3.63 5.57
N ARG A 214 9.50 -2.57 4.87
CA ARG A 214 10.11 -2.60 3.54
C ARG A 214 11.60 -2.91 3.70
N TYR A 215 12.21 -3.60 2.78
CA TYR A 215 13.67 -3.81 2.75
C TYR A 215 14.24 -3.76 1.35
N VAL A 216 15.53 -3.43 1.26
CA VAL A 216 16.28 -3.37 0.01
C VAL A 216 17.43 -4.39 0.08
N TYR A 217 17.61 -5.14 -0.99
CA TYR A 217 18.76 -6.03 -1.16
C TYR A 217 19.43 -5.82 -2.52
N LEU A 218 20.63 -6.34 -2.66
CA LEU A 218 21.42 -6.27 -3.88
C LEU A 218 21.81 -7.69 -4.31
N CYS A 219 21.62 -8.02 -5.57
CA CYS A 219 22.04 -9.30 -6.15
C CYS A 219 22.72 -9.10 -7.52
N ASP A 220 23.45 -10.10 -7.97
CA ASP A 220 24.01 -10.13 -9.32
C ASP A 220 22.94 -10.48 -10.37
N SER A 221 23.34 -10.48 -11.65
CA SER A 221 22.44 -10.82 -12.77
C SER A 221 21.94 -12.27 -12.76
N ARG A 222 22.51 -13.15 -11.93
CA ARG A 222 22.09 -14.55 -11.73
C ARG A 222 21.28 -14.75 -10.48
N GLY A 223 21.09 -13.68 -9.66
CA GLY A 223 20.36 -13.72 -8.41
C GLY A 223 21.22 -14.13 -7.20
N GLU A 224 22.56 -14.19 -7.36
CA GLU A 224 23.45 -14.38 -6.22
C GLU A 224 23.45 -13.13 -5.34
N LEU A 225 23.17 -13.30 -4.04
CA LEU A 225 23.02 -12.18 -3.12
C LEU A 225 24.38 -11.51 -2.85
N ILE A 226 24.50 -10.24 -3.15
CA ILE A 226 25.62 -9.37 -2.81
C ILE A 226 25.41 -8.80 -1.41
N TYR A 227 24.23 -8.24 -1.15
CA TYR A 227 23.83 -7.74 0.16
C TYR A 227 22.38 -8.09 0.43
N HIS A 228 22.09 -8.49 1.67
CA HIS A 228 20.74 -8.67 2.16
C HIS A 228 20.67 -8.38 3.67
N PRO A 229 19.68 -7.58 4.18
CA PRO A 229 19.61 -7.22 5.61
C PRO A 229 19.38 -8.42 6.54
N ARG A 230 18.89 -9.53 5.98
CA ARG A 230 18.69 -10.80 6.69
C ARG A 230 19.59 -11.91 6.18
N ARG A 231 20.81 -11.56 5.70
CA ARG A 231 21.76 -12.52 5.10
C ARG A 231 22.01 -13.74 5.98
N MET A 232 22.31 -13.52 7.27
CA MET A 232 22.56 -14.63 8.21
C MET A 232 21.37 -15.59 8.36
N GLN A 233 20.14 -15.09 8.29
CA GLN A 233 18.93 -15.92 8.37
C GLN A 233 18.72 -16.74 7.09
N ILE A 234 19.08 -16.17 5.95
CA ILE A 234 19.02 -16.86 4.64
C ILE A 234 20.05 -17.96 4.61
N ASP A 235 21.29 -17.69 4.99
CA ASP A 235 22.40 -18.65 5.02
C ASP A 235 22.13 -19.79 6.02
N ALA A 236 21.40 -19.51 7.12
CA ALA A 236 20.91 -20.50 8.07
C ALA A 236 19.66 -21.27 7.60
N GLY A 237 19.10 -20.95 6.42
CA GLY A 237 17.88 -21.58 5.90
C GLY A 237 16.58 -21.22 6.64
N LEU A 238 16.61 -20.20 7.51
CA LEU A 238 15.44 -19.74 8.27
C LEU A 238 14.47 -18.88 7.45
N VAL A 239 15.02 -18.17 6.47
CA VAL A 239 14.28 -17.28 5.54
C VAL A 239 14.74 -17.59 4.13
N ALA A 240 13.83 -17.55 3.17
CA ALA A 240 14.18 -17.62 1.75
C ALA A 240 13.93 -16.26 1.08
N GLU A 241 14.64 -16.02 -0.05
CA GLU A 241 14.44 -14.85 -0.89
C GLU A 241 14.34 -15.26 -2.36
N ASN A 242 13.54 -14.50 -3.13
CA ASN A 242 13.29 -14.79 -4.55
C ASN A 242 14.26 -14.04 -5.48
N SER A 243 15.53 -13.98 -5.09
CA SER A 243 16.54 -13.18 -5.78
C SER A 243 16.79 -13.63 -7.23
N VAL A 244 16.71 -14.94 -7.52
CA VAL A 244 16.90 -15.48 -8.87
C VAL A 244 15.80 -15.00 -9.83
N VAL A 245 14.54 -14.95 -9.39
CA VAL A 245 13.43 -14.43 -10.22
C VAL A 245 13.53 -12.92 -10.35
N ALA A 246 13.83 -12.22 -9.24
CA ALA A 246 13.98 -10.77 -9.24
C ALA A 246 15.13 -10.30 -10.15
N ALA A 247 16.23 -11.05 -10.24
CA ALA A 247 17.33 -10.76 -11.17
C ALA A 247 16.87 -10.77 -12.66
N GLY A 248 15.83 -11.53 -12.99
CA GLY A 248 15.24 -11.58 -14.33
C GLY A 248 14.25 -10.45 -14.63
N TYR A 249 13.86 -9.64 -13.66
CA TYR A 249 12.90 -8.55 -13.89
C TYR A 249 13.57 -7.36 -14.61
N ALA A 250 12.79 -6.71 -15.46
CA ALA A 250 13.14 -5.40 -15.99
C ALA A 250 13.07 -4.34 -14.88
N ASP A 251 13.71 -3.18 -15.11
CA ASP A 251 13.62 -2.07 -14.16
C ASP A 251 12.18 -1.58 -14.04
N GLY A 252 11.75 -1.29 -12.81
CA GLY A 252 10.41 -0.86 -12.47
C GLY A 252 9.73 -1.72 -11.41
N ALA A 253 8.42 -1.54 -11.27
CA ALA A 253 7.61 -2.20 -10.25
C ALA A 253 6.99 -3.50 -10.79
N HIS A 254 7.03 -4.55 -9.97
CA HIS A 254 6.49 -5.87 -10.26
C HIS A 254 5.71 -6.38 -9.05
N SER A 255 4.57 -7.01 -9.31
CA SER A 255 3.81 -7.70 -8.27
C SER A 255 4.10 -9.20 -8.35
N GLU A 256 4.49 -9.80 -7.26
CA GLU A 256 4.76 -11.23 -7.19
C GLU A 256 4.08 -11.90 -5.98
N ILE A 257 3.92 -13.22 -6.07
CA ILE A 257 3.48 -14.04 -4.95
C ILE A 257 4.68 -14.90 -4.53
N PHE A 258 5.15 -14.69 -3.31
CA PHE A 258 6.25 -15.45 -2.74
C PHE A 258 5.86 -16.04 -1.39
N GLN A 259 6.05 -17.34 -1.19
CA GLN A 259 5.65 -18.08 0.01
C GLN A 259 4.15 -17.91 0.38
N GLY A 260 3.29 -17.71 -0.64
CA GLY A 260 1.85 -17.51 -0.43
C GLY A 260 1.42 -16.08 -0.08
N GLU A 261 2.37 -15.15 0.05
CA GLU A 261 2.09 -13.73 0.29
C GLU A 261 2.30 -12.92 -0.99
N ARG A 262 1.36 -12.01 -1.26
CA ARG A 262 1.53 -11.00 -2.32
C ARG A 262 2.45 -9.91 -1.81
N ARG A 263 3.44 -9.54 -2.62
CA ARG A 263 4.35 -8.44 -2.34
C ARG A 263 4.64 -7.63 -3.62
N GLU A 264 4.90 -6.35 -3.44
CA GLU A 264 5.36 -5.49 -4.53
C GLU A 264 6.89 -5.40 -4.48
N VAL A 265 7.51 -5.54 -5.65
CA VAL A 265 8.95 -5.55 -5.83
C VAL A 265 9.32 -4.46 -6.82
N VAL A 266 10.21 -3.56 -6.43
CA VAL A 266 10.75 -2.54 -7.33
C VAL A 266 12.20 -2.88 -7.62
N VAL A 267 12.56 -2.92 -8.89
CA VAL A 267 13.90 -3.33 -9.36
C VAL A 267 14.55 -2.18 -10.11
N GLU A 268 15.84 -1.96 -9.84
CA GLU A 268 16.69 -1.03 -10.57
C GLU A 268 18.06 -1.66 -10.85
N THR A 269 18.53 -1.52 -12.09
CA THR A 269 19.82 -2.07 -12.53
C THR A 269 20.94 -1.08 -12.26
N VAL A 270 21.94 -1.52 -11.51
CA VAL A 270 23.14 -0.73 -11.24
C VAL A 270 24.03 -0.68 -12.48
N SER A 271 24.40 0.53 -12.90
CA SER A 271 25.31 0.76 -14.02
C SER A 271 26.65 0.04 -13.80
N TYR A 272 27.34 -0.31 -14.88
CA TYR A 272 28.64 -1.02 -14.95
C TYR A 272 28.62 -2.49 -14.57
N THR A 273 27.90 -2.93 -13.57
CA THR A 273 27.93 -4.31 -13.08
C THR A 273 26.77 -5.15 -13.54
N GLY A 274 25.65 -4.49 -13.91
CA GLY A 274 24.40 -5.18 -14.17
C GLY A 274 23.75 -5.78 -12.91
N TRP A 275 24.23 -5.41 -11.72
CA TRP A 275 23.63 -5.83 -10.47
C TRP A 275 22.22 -5.27 -10.32
N LYS A 276 21.38 -5.97 -9.60
CA LYS A 276 20.01 -5.58 -9.36
C LYS A 276 19.81 -5.12 -7.92
N LEU A 277 19.46 -3.85 -7.76
CA LEU A 277 18.87 -3.32 -6.52
C LEU A 277 17.40 -3.66 -6.50
N VAL A 278 16.95 -4.27 -5.42
CA VAL A 278 15.59 -4.77 -5.28
C VAL A 278 14.99 -4.27 -3.97
N SER A 279 13.93 -3.46 -4.05
CA SER A 279 13.12 -3.07 -2.90
C SER A 279 11.90 -3.96 -2.81
N VAL A 280 11.73 -4.62 -1.69
CA VAL A 280 10.58 -5.49 -1.41
C VAL A 280 9.64 -4.81 -0.43
N ILE A 281 8.36 -4.71 -0.81
CA ILE A 281 7.29 -4.18 0.02
C ILE A 281 6.31 -5.33 0.30
N PRO A 282 6.38 -5.97 1.49
CA PRO A 282 5.47 -7.06 1.83
C PRO A 282 4.00 -6.62 1.85
N GLY A 283 3.09 -7.49 1.44
CA GLY A 283 1.65 -7.24 1.49
C GLY A 283 1.12 -6.94 2.89
N THR A 284 1.75 -7.54 3.91
CA THR A 284 1.47 -7.27 5.33
C THR A 284 1.74 -5.81 5.72
N TYR A 285 2.71 -5.15 5.09
CA TYR A 285 2.99 -3.73 5.32
C TYR A 285 1.82 -2.85 4.88
N PHE A 286 1.24 -3.13 3.71
CA PHE A 286 0.02 -2.46 3.25
C PHE A 286 -1.15 -2.74 4.20
N ALA A 287 -1.30 -3.98 4.66
CA ALA A 287 -2.37 -4.36 5.57
C ALA A 287 -2.27 -3.64 6.93
N LEU A 288 -1.09 -3.56 7.52
CA LEU A 288 -0.85 -2.91 8.82
C LEU A 288 -1.02 -1.39 8.74
N GLY A 289 -0.46 -0.73 7.72
CA GLY A 289 -0.64 0.70 7.48
C GLY A 289 -2.10 1.08 7.25
N LEU A 290 -2.85 0.22 6.57
CA LEU A 290 -4.27 0.43 6.27
C LEU A 290 -5.22 0.01 7.41
N LEU A 291 -4.76 -0.74 8.43
CA LEU A 291 -5.62 -1.15 9.56
C LEU A 291 -6.21 0.04 10.30
N ASN A 292 -5.41 1.04 10.63
CA ASN A 292 -5.87 2.26 11.31
C ASN A 292 -6.84 3.04 10.43
N VAL A 293 -6.55 3.17 9.14
CA VAL A 293 -7.42 3.83 8.15
C VAL A 293 -8.72 3.05 7.97
N ARG A 294 -8.66 1.73 7.92
CA ARG A 294 -9.84 0.85 7.83
C ARG A 294 -10.74 0.99 9.05
N GLN A 295 -10.18 1.00 10.26
CA GLN A 295 -10.93 1.18 11.51
C GLN A 295 -11.57 2.57 11.56
N LEU A 296 -10.85 3.61 11.18
CA LEU A 296 -11.36 4.98 11.12
C LEU A 296 -12.47 5.12 10.07
N ALA A 297 -12.32 4.53 8.90
CA ALA A 297 -13.35 4.50 7.87
C ALA A 297 -14.61 3.76 8.31
N LEU A 298 -14.46 2.58 8.95
CA LEU A 298 -15.59 1.84 9.54
C LEU A 298 -16.27 2.64 10.63
N GLY A 299 -15.53 3.29 11.53
CA GLY A 299 -16.06 4.16 12.57
C GLY A 299 -16.87 5.33 12.00
N LEU A 300 -16.35 5.96 10.94
CA LEU A 300 -17.04 7.06 10.26
C LEU A 300 -18.34 6.58 9.58
N VAL A 301 -18.31 5.43 8.90
CA VAL A 301 -19.51 4.82 8.28
C VAL A 301 -20.55 4.49 9.32
N LEU A 302 -20.17 3.90 10.45
CA LEU A 302 -21.09 3.59 11.53
C LEU A 302 -21.67 4.85 12.19
N PHE A 303 -20.84 5.87 12.42
CA PHE A 303 -21.29 7.15 12.98
C PHE A 303 -22.27 7.85 12.04
N THR A 304 -21.96 7.95 10.75
CA THR A 304 -22.85 8.59 9.78
C THR A 304 -24.15 7.80 9.61
N ALA A 305 -24.11 6.46 9.61
CA ALA A 305 -25.30 5.62 9.57
C ALA A 305 -26.21 5.84 10.80
N ALA A 306 -25.62 5.89 12.00
CA ALA A 306 -26.35 6.16 13.24
C ALA A 306 -26.97 7.57 13.25
N ALA A 307 -26.21 8.59 12.82
CA ALA A 307 -26.71 9.96 12.71
C ALA A 307 -27.87 10.07 11.70
N LEU A 308 -27.75 9.46 10.53
CA LEU A 308 -28.81 9.42 9.52
C LEU A 308 -30.05 8.67 10.03
N ALA A 309 -29.88 7.55 10.73
CA ALA A 309 -31.00 6.82 11.35
C ALA A 309 -31.73 7.68 12.38
N LEU A 310 -30.99 8.46 13.20
CA LEU A 310 -31.57 9.39 14.17
C LEU A 310 -32.37 10.51 13.45
N VAL A 311 -31.77 11.15 12.43
CA VAL A 311 -32.41 12.21 11.65
C VAL A 311 -33.69 11.67 10.97
N ASN A 312 -33.62 10.49 10.33
CA ASN A 312 -34.77 9.84 9.70
C ASN A 312 -35.88 9.54 10.71
N ARG A 313 -35.51 9.07 11.92
CA ARG A 313 -36.48 8.83 13.00
C ARG A 313 -37.17 10.12 13.44
N LEU A 314 -36.43 11.21 13.60
CA LEU A 314 -36.99 12.52 13.98
C LEU A 314 -37.91 13.06 12.88
N ALA A 315 -37.50 13.06 11.63
CA ALA A 315 -38.29 13.49 10.49
C ALA A 315 -39.57 12.67 10.35
N ALA A 316 -39.48 11.34 10.42
CA ALA A 316 -40.67 10.46 10.37
C ALA A 316 -41.66 10.72 11.51
N THR A 317 -41.16 11.10 12.71
CA THR A 317 -42.07 11.43 13.82
C THR A 317 -42.81 12.74 13.59
N GLN A 318 -42.18 13.74 12.97
CA GLN A 318 -42.82 15.02 12.67
C GLN A 318 -43.92 14.90 11.61
N VAL A 319 -43.76 13.99 10.64
CA VAL A 319 -44.76 13.77 9.58
C VAL A 319 -45.85 12.77 10.01
N SER A 320 -45.46 11.65 10.59
CA SER A 320 -46.39 10.54 10.89
C SER A 320 -47.27 10.80 12.11
N LYS A 321 -46.75 11.42 13.17
CA LYS A 321 -47.54 11.67 14.38
C LYS A 321 -48.83 12.50 14.13
N PRO A 322 -48.76 13.65 13.43
CA PRO A 322 -49.99 14.42 13.10
C PRO A 322 -50.99 13.65 12.24
N LEU A 323 -50.51 12.87 11.25
CA LEU A 323 -51.36 12.02 10.42
C LEU A 323 -52.08 10.95 11.22
N VAL A 324 -51.39 10.26 12.12
CA VAL A 324 -51.99 9.26 13.01
C VAL A 324 -53.07 9.91 13.91
N ARG A 325 -52.76 11.10 14.51
CA ARG A 325 -53.74 11.83 15.34
C ARG A 325 -54.96 12.28 14.54
N LEU A 326 -54.73 12.72 13.29
CA LEU A 326 -55.89 13.08 12.42
C LEU A 326 -56.74 11.84 12.13
N ASN A 327 -56.13 10.72 11.79
CA ASN A 327 -56.85 9.47 11.54
C ASN A 327 -57.59 8.95 12.79
N GLU A 328 -57.01 9.06 13.98
CA GLU A 328 -57.66 8.70 15.26
C GLU A 328 -58.85 9.61 15.55
N SER A 329 -58.75 10.93 15.29
CA SER A 329 -59.85 11.86 15.50
C SER A 329 -61.01 11.59 14.54
N ILE A 330 -60.73 11.19 13.30
CA ILE A 330 -61.75 10.77 12.32
C ILE A 330 -62.47 9.51 12.83
N ARG A 331 -61.69 8.49 13.25
CA ARG A 331 -62.24 7.23 13.75
C ARG A 331 -63.13 7.42 14.99
N LYS A 332 -62.74 8.30 15.92
CA LYS A 332 -63.55 8.63 17.09
C LYS A 332 -64.87 9.40 16.72
N LEU A 333 -64.78 10.23 15.70
CA LEU A 333 -65.88 10.93 15.13
C LEU A 333 -66.92 9.96 14.49
N GLU A 334 -66.46 8.96 13.73
CA GLU A 334 -67.26 7.87 13.16
C GLU A 334 -67.96 7.07 14.25
N LEU A 335 -67.36 6.88 15.42
CA LEU A 335 -67.92 6.17 16.56
C LEU A 335 -68.84 7.07 17.44
N GLY A 336 -68.99 8.35 17.11
CA GLY A 336 -69.78 9.32 17.86
C GLY A 336 -69.20 9.73 19.22
N GLN A 337 -67.89 9.43 19.46
CA GLN A 337 -67.21 9.68 20.74
C GLN A 337 -66.60 11.07 20.85
N GLU A 338 -66.23 11.71 19.73
CA GLU A 338 -65.71 13.08 19.70
C GLU A 338 -66.34 13.89 18.59
N THR A 339 -66.49 15.21 18.81
CA THR A 339 -67.09 16.15 17.84
C THR A 339 -66.06 17.04 17.15
N GLN A 340 -64.78 16.90 17.49
CA GLN A 340 -63.74 17.79 16.96
C GLN A 340 -62.67 17.03 16.17
N VAL A 341 -62.34 17.52 14.97
CA VAL A 341 -61.27 17.02 14.12
C VAL A 341 -59.95 17.63 14.54
N TYR A 342 -58.86 16.81 14.64
CA TYR A 342 -57.52 17.27 14.95
C TYR A 342 -56.99 18.18 13.84
N ILE A 343 -56.42 19.35 14.21
CA ILE A 343 -55.77 20.29 13.30
C ILE A 343 -54.37 20.57 13.83
N GLY A 344 -53.34 19.99 13.17
CA GLY A 344 -51.94 20.18 13.56
C GLY A 344 -51.00 19.53 12.57
N GLY A 345 -49.67 19.71 12.78
CA GLY A 345 -48.65 19.14 11.91
C GLY A 345 -48.21 20.06 10.78
N SER A 346 -47.72 19.45 9.63
CA SER A 346 -47.32 20.22 8.47
C SER A 346 -48.43 21.05 7.86
N ALA A 347 -48.10 21.96 6.94
CA ALA A 347 -49.08 22.82 6.27
C ALA A 347 -50.18 21.99 5.57
N GLU A 348 -49.78 20.89 4.92
CA GLU A 348 -50.67 19.98 4.17
C GLU A 348 -51.61 19.23 5.13
N VAL A 349 -51.09 18.71 6.23
CA VAL A 349 -51.89 17.99 7.24
C VAL A 349 -52.84 18.94 7.93
N ARG A 350 -52.44 20.17 8.24
CA ARG A 350 -53.33 21.21 8.78
C ARG A 350 -54.42 21.60 7.80
N HIS A 351 -54.09 21.73 6.51
CA HIS A 351 -55.08 22.02 5.47
C HIS A 351 -56.11 20.90 5.40
N LEU A 352 -55.65 19.63 5.34
CA LEU A 352 -56.56 18.48 5.32
C LEU A 352 -57.46 18.43 6.54
N GLY A 353 -56.94 18.68 7.74
CA GLY A 353 -57.70 18.73 8.98
C GLY A 353 -58.77 19.85 8.98
N ARG A 354 -58.45 21.04 8.45
CA ARG A 354 -59.40 22.16 8.31
C ARG A 354 -60.51 21.82 7.34
N THR A 355 -60.20 21.29 6.18
CA THR A 355 -61.16 20.90 5.15
C THR A 355 -62.13 19.84 5.69
N LEU A 356 -61.58 18.83 6.35
CA LEU A 356 -62.38 17.77 6.95
C LEU A 356 -63.32 18.32 8.05
N ARG A 357 -62.84 19.21 8.91
CA ARG A 357 -63.59 19.88 9.93
C ARG A 357 -64.74 20.68 9.33
N SER A 358 -64.56 21.34 8.19
CA SER A 358 -65.60 22.08 7.46
C SER A 358 -66.69 21.14 6.98
N TYR A 359 -66.29 20.02 6.34
CA TYR A 359 -67.32 19.03 5.90
C TYR A 359 -68.12 18.40 7.04
N VAL A 360 -67.42 18.05 8.14
CA VAL A 360 -68.08 17.52 9.33
C VAL A 360 -69.14 18.51 9.88
N LYS A 361 -68.75 19.81 9.92
CA LYS A 361 -69.69 20.86 10.37
C LYS A 361 -70.90 21.01 9.43
N GLU A 362 -70.67 20.93 8.14
CA GLU A 362 -71.71 20.99 7.12
C GLU A 362 -72.72 19.81 7.24
N ILE A 363 -72.13 18.57 7.38
CA ILE A 363 -72.92 17.37 7.59
C ILE A 363 -73.79 17.50 8.88
N GLN A 364 -73.22 18.02 9.97
CA GLN A 364 -73.94 18.21 11.22
C GLN A 364 -75.07 19.23 11.08
N LEU A 365 -74.93 20.29 10.28
CA LEU A 365 -75.95 21.25 9.99
C LEU A 365 -77.09 20.61 9.17
N LEU A 366 -76.74 19.92 8.08
CA LEU A 366 -77.70 19.19 7.24
C LEU A 366 -78.48 18.14 8.05
N MET A 367 -77.80 17.40 8.94
CA MET A 367 -78.50 16.45 9.83
C MET A 367 -79.49 17.13 10.77
N ARG A 368 -79.13 18.30 11.32
CA ARG A 368 -80.07 19.08 12.16
C ARG A 368 -81.28 19.58 11.35
N ASP A 369 -81.03 20.03 10.13
CA ASP A 369 -82.12 20.51 9.27
C ASP A 369 -83.04 19.34 8.88
N ILE A 370 -82.50 18.16 8.55
CA ILE A 370 -83.28 16.94 8.28
C ILE A 370 -84.11 16.54 9.51
N VAL A 371 -83.54 16.53 10.71
CA VAL A 371 -84.23 16.18 11.95
C VAL A 371 -85.38 17.18 12.20
N ARG A 372 -85.08 18.47 11.99
CA ARG A 372 -86.16 19.54 12.15
C ARG A 372 -87.25 19.37 11.12
N GLU A 373 -86.91 19.12 9.87
CA GLU A 373 -87.90 18.85 8.82
C GLU A 373 -88.75 17.61 9.14
N GLN A 374 -88.16 16.57 9.63
CA GLN A 374 -88.87 15.36 10.07
C GLN A 374 -89.78 15.63 11.27
N GLU A 375 -89.30 16.44 12.25
CA GLU A 375 -90.14 16.82 13.40
C GLU A 375 -91.32 17.72 12.97
N GLU A 376 -91.14 18.70 12.08
CA GLU A 376 -92.15 19.54 11.50
C GLU A 376 -93.12 18.71 10.70
N LYS A 377 -92.71 17.78 9.88
CA LYS A 377 -93.57 16.85 9.14
C LYS A 377 -94.37 15.97 10.06
N ARG A 378 -93.78 15.40 11.11
CA ARG A 378 -94.44 14.58 12.10
C ARG A 378 -95.51 15.37 12.87
N LYS A 379 -95.14 16.62 13.22
CA LYS A 379 -96.15 17.54 13.86
C LYS A 379 -97.34 17.86 12.94
N SER A 380 -97.05 18.14 11.67
CA SER A 380 -98.07 18.38 10.67
C SER A 380 -98.98 17.16 10.43
N GLU A 381 -98.41 15.96 10.43
CA GLU A 381 -99.12 14.68 10.32
C GLU A 381 -99.99 14.43 11.56
N LEU A 382 -99.49 14.74 12.76
CA LEU A 382 -100.27 14.66 14.00
C LEU A 382 -101.38 15.67 14.04
N ASP A 383 -101.16 16.92 13.62
CA ASP A 383 -102.16 17.97 13.52
C ASP A 383 -103.28 17.61 12.50
N ALA A 384 -102.84 17.03 11.35
CA ALA A 384 -103.79 16.49 10.35
C ALA A 384 -104.62 15.33 10.88
N LEU A 385 -103.99 14.39 11.61
CA LEU A 385 -104.72 13.30 12.27
C LEU A 385 -105.67 13.81 13.38
N GLN A 386 -105.25 14.81 14.17
CA GLN A 386 -106.19 15.45 15.17
C GLN A 386 -107.35 16.19 14.51
N SER A 387 -107.12 16.80 13.38
CA SER A 387 -108.23 17.48 12.64
C SER A 387 -109.22 16.49 11.99
N GLN A 388 -108.81 15.23 11.75
CA GLN A 388 -109.72 14.15 11.27
C GLN A 388 -110.59 13.53 12.41
N ILE A 389 -110.17 13.75 13.67
CA ILE A 389 -111.00 13.38 14.81
C ILE A 389 -112.08 14.46 14.90
N ASN A 390 -113.21 14.16 14.32
CA ASN A 390 -114.36 15.03 14.27
C ASN A 390 -114.78 15.47 15.68
N PRO A 391 -114.85 16.81 16.02
CA PRO A 391 -115.22 17.27 17.36
C PRO A 391 -116.62 16.92 17.75
N HIS A 392 -117.38 16.33 16.85
CA HIS A 392 -118.81 16.02 17.05
C HIS A 392 -119.05 14.70 17.82
N PHE A 393 -117.99 13.93 18.25
CA PHE A 393 -118.16 12.68 19.02
C PHE A 393 -118.04 12.86 20.53
N LEU A 394 -117.86 14.10 21.04
CA LEU A 394 -117.79 14.42 22.47
C LEU A 394 -118.93 15.24 23.03
N TYR A 395 -120.10 15.19 22.40
CA TYR A 395 -121.36 15.65 22.97
C TYR A 395 -122.36 14.54 22.93
#